data_a23c3a1ea152e2a690465bf181eaeabd
#
_entry.id   a23c3a1ea152e2a690465bf181eaeabd
#
_cell.length_a   1.000
_cell.length_b   1.000
_cell.length_c   1.000
_cell.angle_alpha   90.00
_cell.angle_beta   90.00
_cell.angle_gamma   90.00
#
_symmetry.space_group_name_H-M   'P 1'
#
loop_
_entity.id
_entity.type
_entity.pdbx_description
1 polymer ?
#
loop_
_entity_poly.entity_id
_entity_poly.type
_entity_poly.pdbx_seq_one_letter_code
_entity_poly.pdbx_strand_id
1 'polypeptide(L)'
;IFKNIYVQPASGDAGGAIGAALAIEHIFLCNKSIIVPQKDSMQGCRLGPDYDNQTIAQTLTKYNLHFIQYKEEELLKYIATHISNGKIVGWFQGRAEFGPRALGSRSILANPSSPQIQQILNQKIKKRETFRPFAPAMLFEDYSEFFEGGNENSFMSMTDILKKNKQIGNKLASEETELVEQFEKTRSEIQGVTHVDYSSRIQVVRETDDALFFKLLTEFKKLTGKGILINTSFNLRGQPIVCNPDDACKCFLETEIDLLAINNFIVSKNN
;
A
#
# COMPACT_ATOMS: atom_id res chain seq x y z
N ILE A 1 -5.52 30.23 5.95
CA ILE A 1 -6.84 30.33 6.62
C ILE A 1 -6.98 29.20 7.63
N PHE A 2 -6.65 27.94 7.27
CA PHE A 2 -6.68 26.79 8.17
C PHE A 2 -5.27 26.39 8.57
N LYS A 3 -5.05 26.10 9.86
CA LYS A 3 -3.74 25.62 10.36
C LYS A 3 -3.52 24.12 10.07
N ASN A 4 -4.59 23.34 10.11
CA ASN A 4 -4.56 21.89 9.90
C ASN A 4 -5.72 21.47 9.01
N ILE A 5 -5.50 20.42 8.23
CA ILE A 5 -6.52 19.73 7.43
C ILE A 5 -6.53 18.29 7.88
N TYR A 6 -7.71 17.76 8.22
CA TYR A 6 -7.92 16.37 8.52
C TYR A 6 -8.84 15.74 7.49
N VAL A 7 -8.39 14.65 6.88
CA VAL A 7 -9.20 13.84 5.97
C VAL A 7 -9.38 12.47 6.63
N GLN A 8 -10.62 12.12 6.90
CA GLN A 8 -10.98 10.84 7.50
C GLN A 8 -10.53 9.69 6.56
N PRO A 9 -9.90 8.61 7.08
CA PRO A 9 -9.27 7.56 6.27
C PRO A 9 -10.18 6.88 5.25
N ALA A 10 -11.45 6.67 5.59
CA ALA A 10 -12.47 6.10 4.72
C ALA A 10 -13.39 7.17 4.13
N SER A 11 -12.85 8.36 3.80
CA SER A 11 -13.61 9.50 3.25
C SER A 11 -14.24 9.13 1.90
N GLY A 12 -15.54 8.87 1.91
CA GLY A 12 -16.34 8.39 0.79
C GLY A 12 -17.50 7.55 1.31
N ASP A 13 -18.07 6.69 0.47
CA ASP A 13 -19.26 5.89 0.78
C ASP A 13 -19.07 5.01 2.03
N ALA A 14 -17.89 4.39 2.19
CA ALA A 14 -17.60 3.58 3.36
C ALA A 14 -17.64 4.38 4.67
N GLY A 15 -17.09 5.60 4.68
CA GLY A 15 -17.13 6.48 5.85
C GLY A 15 -18.51 7.01 6.17
N GLY A 16 -19.42 7.04 5.21
CA GLY A 16 -20.82 7.41 5.42
C GLY A 16 -21.51 6.51 6.43
N ALA A 17 -21.19 5.21 6.44
CA ALA A 17 -21.75 4.24 7.41
C ALA A 17 -21.29 4.58 8.84
N ILE A 18 -20.01 4.87 9.06
CA ILE A 18 -19.49 5.30 10.36
C ILE A 18 -20.10 6.65 10.75
N GLY A 19 -20.17 7.61 9.81
CA GLY A 19 -20.75 8.93 10.04
C GLY A 19 -22.21 8.86 10.49
N ALA A 20 -23.02 7.99 9.86
CA ALA A 20 -24.41 7.77 10.25
C ALA A 20 -24.53 7.19 11.68
N ALA A 21 -23.70 6.20 12.03
CA ALA A 21 -23.68 5.62 13.37
C ALA A 21 -23.28 6.66 14.43
N LEU A 22 -22.24 7.45 14.18
CA LEU A 22 -21.78 8.51 15.06
C LEU A 22 -22.81 9.64 15.19
N ALA A 23 -23.52 9.98 14.11
CA ALA A 23 -24.60 10.99 14.15
C ALA A 23 -25.76 10.53 15.04
N ILE A 24 -26.16 9.25 14.97
CA ILE A 24 -27.17 8.70 15.87
C ILE A 24 -26.67 8.77 17.32
N GLU A 25 -25.46 8.29 17.58
CA GLU A 25 -24.89 8.24 18.93
C GLU A 25 -24.75 9.62 19.56
N HIS A 26 -24.19 10.60 18.85
CA HIS A 26 -23.81 11.88 19.44
C HIS A 26 -24.80 13.02 19.16
N ILE A 27 -25.59 12.96 18.09
CA ILE A 27 -26.56 14.01 17.74
C ILE A 27 -27.94 13.60 18.18
N PHE A 28 -28.41 12.40 17.82
CA PHE A 28 -29.78 11.97 18.11
C PHE A 28 -29.94 11.50 19.57
N LEU A 29 -29.03 10.65 20.05
CA LEU A 29 -29.05 10.13 21.42
C LEU A 29 -28.36 11.09 22.41
N CYS A 30 -27.72 12.14 21.95
CA CYS A 30 -26.98 13.12 22.75
C CYS A 30 -25.91 12.52 23.67
N ASN A 31 -25.39 11.35 23.37
CA ASN A 31 -24.33 10.73 24.13
C ASN A 31 -23.02 11.50 23.97
N LYS A 32 -22.32 11.77 25.06
CA LYS A 32 -21.05 12.49 25.03
C LYS A 32 -19.96 11.64 24.38
N SER A 33 -19.20 12.25 23.49
CA SER A 33 -18.00 11.62 22.93
C SER A 33 -16.94 11.47 24.04
N ILE A 34 -16.41 10.26 24.19
CA ILE A 34 -15.28 9.99 25.09
C ILE A 34 -14.01 10.05 24.26
N ILE A 35 -13.28 11.14 24.35
CA ILE A 35 -11.97 11.30 23.70
C ILE A 35 -10.93 10.66 24.63
N VAL A 36 -10.27 9.60 24.15
CA VAL A 36 -9.10 9.02 24.82
C VAL A 36 -7.86 9.56 24.12
N PRO A 37 -7.10 10.46 24.76
CA PRO A 37 -5.89 11.00 24.16
C PRO A 37 -4.93 9.90 23.70
N GLN A 38 -4.29 10.09 22.56
CA GLN A 38 -3.29 9.19 21.98
C GLN A 38 -3.82 7.79 21.59
N LYS A 39 -5.14 7.56 21.63
CA LYS A 39 -5.74 6.31 21.15
C LYS A 39 -6.52 6.55 19.86
N ASP A 40 -6.07 5.96 18.77
CA ASP A 40 -6.85 5.89 17.55
C ASP A 40 -7.92 4.80 17.65
N SER A 41 -9.19 5.20 17.77
CA SER A 41 -10.32 4.27 17.80
C SER A 41 -10.54 3.55 16.46
N MET A 42 -10.05 4.10 15.37
CA MET A 42 -10.08 3.49 14.05
C MET A 42 -8.95 2.45 13.85
N GLN A 43 -8.01 2.31 14.80
CA GLN A 43 -6.90 1.35 14.74
C GLN A 43 -6.15 1.39 13.40
N GLY A 44 -5.83 2.57 12.90
CA GLY A 44 -5.21 2.73 11.59
C GLY A 44 -6.07 2.22 10.44
N CYS A 45 -7.39 2.29 10.56
CA CYS A 45 -8.39 1.71 9.64
C CYS A 45 -8.47 0.17 9.65
N ARG A 46 -7.79 -0.55 10.52
CA ARG A 46 -7.80 -2.02 10.57
C ARG A 46 -9.01 -2.54 11.35
N LEU A 47 -10.19 -2.36 10.80
CA LEU A 47 -11.46 -2.73 11.42
C LEU A 47 -12.11 -3.98 10.79
N GLY A 48 -11.59 -4.45 9.67
CA GLY A 48 -12.11 -5.61 8.95
C GLY A 48 -11.72 -6.95 9.58
N PRO A 49 -12.03 -8.06 8.91
CA PRO A 49 -11.77 -9.40 9.43
C PRO A 49 -10.27 -9.72 9.50
N ASP A 50 -9.95 -10.62 10.41
CA ASP A 50 -8.66 -11.25 10.61
C ASP A 50 -8.80 -12.77 10.56
N TYR A 51 -7.73 -13.48 10.26
CA TYR A 51 -7.72 -14.94 10.09
C TYR A 51 -6.51 -15.57 10.78
N ASP A 52 -6.73 -16.65 11.50
CA ASP A 52 -5.66 -17.39 12.13
C ASP A 52 -4.88 -18.27 11.14
N ASN A 53 -3.73 -18.74 11.57
CA ASN A 53 -2.85 -19.58 10.75
C ASN A 53 -3.48 -20.91 10.38
N GLN A 54 -4.35 -21.48 11.22
CA GLN A 54 -5.02 -22.73 10.93
C GLN A 54 -5.99 -22.58 9.75
N THR A 55 -6.82 -21.54 9.77
CA THR A 55 -7.74 -21.20 8.68
C THR A 55 -6.99 -20.94 7.38
N ILE A 56 -5.89 -20.20 7.46
CA ILE A 56 -5.05 -19.89 6.30
C ILE A 56 -4.43 -21.17 5.72
N ALA A 57 -3.82 -22.03 6.55
CA ALA A 57 -3.21 -23.27 6.09
C ALA A 57 -4.24 -24.22 5.44
N GLN A 58 -5.44 -24.33 6.00
CA GLN A 58 -6.54 -25.07 5.40
C GLN A 58 -6.95 -24.52 4.03
N THR A 59 -7.02 -23.19 3.91
CA THR A 59 -7.34 -22.54 2.64
C THR A 59 -6.23 -22.77 1.62
N LEU A 60 -4.97 -22.59 1.96
CA LEU A 60 -3.86 -22.87 1.06
C LEU A 60 -3.85 -24.33 0.56
N THR A 61 -4.11 -25.27 1.44
CA THR A 61 -4.24 -26.71 1.11
C THR A 61 -5.43 -26.97 0.16
N LYS A 62 -6.58 -26.33 0.40
CA LYS A 62 -7.76 -26.41 -0.46
C LYS A 62 -7.48 -25.97 -1.92
N TYR A 63 -6.59 -24.99 -2.09
CA TYR A 63 -6.17 -24.51 -3.42
C TYR A 63 -4.95 -25.26 -3.98
N ASN A 64 -4.49 -26.33 -3.33
CA ASN A 64 -3.29 -27.09 -3.70
C ASN A 64 -2.05 -26.22 -3.83
N LEU A 65 -1.93 -25.19 -3.00
CA LEU A 65 -0.78 -24.30 -2.96
C LEU A 65 0.27 -24.86 -2.02
N HIS A 66 1.49 -25.04 -2.54
CA HIS A 66 2.63 -25.38 -1.70
C HIS A 66 3.08 -24.14 -0.93
N PHE A 67 3.22 -24.23 0.38
CA PHE A 67 3.58 -23.12 1.25
C PHE A 67 4.64 -23.50 2.28
N ILE A 68 5.43 -22.53 2.69
CA ILE A 68 6.43 -22.65 3.73
C ILE A 68 6.08 -21.67 4.85
N GLN A 69 6.15 -22.13 6.09
CA GLN A 69 5.95 -21.33 7.27
C GLN A 69 7.28 -20.74 7.76
N TYR A 70 7.31 -19.45 8.03
CA TYR A 70 8.47 -18.71 8.51
C TYR A 70 8.22 -18.09 9.88
N LYS A 71 9.29 -17.83 10.64
CA LYS A 71 9.24 -16.89 11.75
C LYS A 71 9.19 -15.44 11.22
N GLU A 72 8.63 -14.52 11.99
CA GLU A 72 8.43 -13.13 11.56
C GLU A 72 9.69 -12.50 10.96
N GLU A 73 10.82 -12.56 11.68
CA GLU A 73 12.07 -11.96 11.19
C GLU A 73 12.58 -12.56 9.88
N GLU A 74 12.46 -13.88 9.73
CA GLU A 74 12.86 -14.60 8.52
C GLU A 74 11.93 -14.26 7.36
N LEU A 75 10.61 -14.18 7.62
CA LEU A 75 9.60 -13.75 6.67
C LEU A 75 9.92 -12.37 6.11
N LEU A 76 10.16 -11.40 6.98
CA LEU A 76 10.40 -10.02 6.59
C LEU A 76 11.67 -9.88 5.75
N LYS A 77 12.76 -10.55 6.14
CA LYS A 77 14.01 -10.59 5.37
C LYS A 77 13.81 -11.25 4.01
N TYR A 78 13.09 -12.38 3.97
CA TYR A 78 12.78 -13.09 2.74
C TYR A 78 12.00 -12.19 1.77
N ILE A 79 10.92 -11.58 2.23
CA ILE A 79 10.07 -10.70 1.41
C ILE A 79 10.83 -9.46 0.96
N ALA A 80 11.54 -8.78 1.86
CA ALA A 80 12.34 -7.60 1.50
C ALA A 80 13.39 -7.92 0.42
N THR A 81 14.07 -9.06 0.53
CA THR A 81 15.05 -9.53 -0.46
C THR A 81 14.39 -9.80 -1.82
N HIS A 82 13.24 -10.44 -1.85
CA HIS A 82 12.55 -10.72 -3.11
C HIS A 82 12.03 -9.45 -3.77
N ILE A 83 11.47 -8.51 -3.01
CA ILE A 83 11.04 -7.21 -3.53
C ILE A 83 12.25 -6.41 -4.04
N SER A 84 13.38 -6.41 -3.33
CA SER A 84 14.59 -5.72 -3.80
C SER A 84 15.12 -6.28 -5.13
N ASN A 85 14.91 -7.57 -5.36
CA ASN A 85 15.24 -8.27 -6.62
C ASN A 85 14.14 -8.15 -7.70
N GLY A 86 13.19 -7.24 -7.52
CA GLY A 86 12.16 -6.93 -8.52
C GLY A 86 10.94 -7.84 -8.51
N LYS A 87 10.79 -8.72 -7.51
CA LYS A 87 9.62 -9.58 -7.35
C LYS A 87 8.42 -8.79 -6.83
N ILE A 88 7.23 -9.20 -7.26
CA ILE A 88 5.95 -8.62 -6.85
C ILE A 88 5.31 -9.54 -5.81
N VAL A 89 4.89 -8.96 -4.69
CA VAL A 89 4.38 -9.70 -3.54
C VAL A 89 2.94 -9.32 -3.25
N GLY A 90 2.05 -10.32 -3.20
CA GLY A 90 0.75 -10.20 -2.54
C GLY A 90 0.95 -10.28 -1.03
N TRP A 91 0.54 -9.25 -0.30
CA TRP A 91 0.74 -9.09 1.13
C TRP A 91 -0.61 -9.09 1.84
N PHE A 92 -0.88 -10.13 2.63
CA PHE A 92 -2.12 -10.35 3.36
C PHE A 92 -1.80 -10.56 4.84
N GLN A 93 -1.99 -9.53 5.68
CA GLN A 93 -1.56 -9.53 7.07
C GLN A 93 -2.62 -8.94 7.99
N GLY A 94 -2.82 -9.56 9.15
CA GLY A 94 -3.71 -9.06 10.20
C GLY A 94 -5.11 -8.67 9.70
N ARG A 95 -5.72 -7.69 10.38
CA ARG A 95 -7.06 -7.21 10.05
C ARG A 95 -7.10 -6.42 8.75
N ALA A 96 -8.13 -6.65 7.94
CA ALA A 96 -8.35 -5.88 6.72
C ALA A 96 -8.62 -4.40 7.02
N GLU A 97 -8.20 -3.54 6.10
CA GLU A 97 -8.50 -2.11 6.16
C GLU A 97 -9.98 -1.84 5.90
N PHE A 98 -10.55 -0.90 6.63
CA PHE A 98 -11.87 -0.33 6.37
C PHE A 98 -11.73 0.91 5.48
N GLY A 99 -12.24 0.83 4.26
CA GLY A 99 -12.17 1.92 3.29
C GLY A 99 -11.61 1.51 1.94
N PRO A 100 -11.42 2.48 1.01
CA PRO A 100 -11.09 2.19 -0.38
C PRO A 100 -9.60 1.95 -0.64
N ARG A 101 -8.74 2.03 0.38
CA ARG A 101 -7.28 1.97 0.23
C ARG A 101 -6.69 0.78 0.94
N ALA A 102 -5.73 0.12 0.27
CA ALA A 102 -4.83 -0.82 0.92
C ALA A 102 -3.73 -0.03 1.63
N LEU A 103 -3.54 -0.28 2.92
CA LEU A 103 -2.63 0.46 3.80
C LEU A 103 -1.60 -0.46 4.48
N GLY A 104 -1.31 -1.61 3.87
CA GLY A 104 -0.32 -2.56 4.38
C GLY A 104 -0.90 -3.84 4.98
N SER A 105 -2.23 -4.06 4.89
CA SER A 105 -2.85 -5.33 5.31
C SER A 105 -3.33 -6.18 4.14
N ARG A 106 -3.88 -5.57 3.10
CA ARG A 106 -4.38 -6.22 1.87
C ARG A 106 -3.77 -5.55 0.66
N SER A 107 -2.47 -5.73 0.48
CA SER A 107 -1.63 -4.96 -0.43
C SER A 107 -0.94 -5.82 -1.49
N ILE A 108 -0.63 -5.21 -2.63
CA ILE A 108 0.40 -5.70 -3.54
C ILE A 108 1.59 -4.75 -3.39
N LEU A 109 2.76 -5.33 -3.12
CA LEU A 109 3.99 -4.62 -2.85
C LEU A 109 5.02 -4.88 -3.96
N ALA A 110 5.78 -3.83 -4.33
CA ALA A 110 6.86 -3.93 -5.30
C ALA A 110 7.92 -2.82 -5.08
N ASN A 111 9.09 -2.98 -5.71
CA ASN A 111 10.16 -1.99 -5.65
C ASN A 111 9.87 -0.80 -6.57
N PRO A 112 9.72 0.44 -6.06
CA PRO A 112 9.43 1.61 -6.89
C PRO A 112 10.60 2.07 -7.76
N SER A 113 11.82 1.60 -7.51
CA SER A 113 13.04 2.02 -8.23
C SER A 113 13.21 1.31 -9.57
N SER A 114 12.43 0.27 -9.87
CA SER A 114 12.46 -0.39 -11.16
C SER A 114 11.76 0.48 -12.22
N PRO A 115 12.43 0.87 -13.31
CA PRO A 115 11.84 1.73 -14.34
C PRO A 115 10.57 1.17 -14.99
N GLN A 116 10.49 -0.15 -15.12
CA GLN A 116 9.37 -0.82 -15.80
C GLN A 116 8.26 -1.27 -14.84
N ILE A 117 8.43 -1.11 -13.53
CA ILE A 117 7.51 -1.69 -12.54
C ILE A 117 6.09 -1.17 -12.68
N GLN A 118 5.92 0.11 -13.02
CA GLN A 118 4.60 0.71 -13.25
C GLN A 118 3.87 0.02 -14.41
N GLN A 119 4.57 -0.21 -15.52
CA GLN A 119 4.03 -0.90 -16.68
C GLN A 119 3.69 -2.35 -16.36
N ILE A 120 4.62 -3.08 -15.73
CA ILE A 120 4.43 -4.47 -15.33
C ILE A 120 3.21 -4.63 -14.43
N LEU A 121 3.11 -3.84 -13.37
CA LEU A 121 1.97 -3.91 -12.43
C LEU A 121 0.64 -3.59 -13.13
N ASN A 122 0.61 -2.58 -14.01
CA ASN A 122 -0.63 -2.23 -14.71
C ASN A 122 -1.04 -3.28 -15.72
N GLN A 123 -0.12 -3.78 -16.54
CA GLN A 123 -0.43 -4.75 -17.60
C GLN A 123 -0.70 -6.16 -17.05
N LYS A 124 0.24 -6.67 -16.21
CA LYS A 124 0.25 -8.08 -15.81
C LYS A 124 -0.66 -8.40 -14.63
N ILE A 125 -0.84 -7.43 -13.72
CA ILE A 125 -1.61 -7.65 -12.49
C ILE A 125 -2.92 -6.90 -12.50
N LYS A 126 -2.88 -5.59 -12.75
CA LYS A 126 -4.09 -4.76 -12.71
C LYS A 126 -4.91 -4.81 -13.99
N LYS A 127 -4.34 -5.32 -15.09
CA LYS A 127 -4.99 -5.42 -16.42
C LYS A 127 -5.69 -4.10 -16.81
N ARG A 128 -4.93 -2.99 -16.72
CA ARG A 128 -5.42 -1.63 -16.95
C ARG A 128 -4.36 -0.79 -17.69
N GLU A 129 -4.70 0.45 -17.98
CA GLU A 129 -3.88 1.40 -18.70
C GLU A 129 -2.53 1.63 -18.01
N THR A 130 -1.44 1.62 -18.78
CA THR A 130 -0.05 1.67 -18.27
C THR A 130 0.31 2.98 -17.58
N PHE A 131 -0.35 4.08 -17.95
CA PHE A 131 -0.10 5.41 -17.39
C PHE A 131 -0.62 5.60 -15.97
N ARG A 132 -1.49 4.70 -15.47
CA ARG A 132 -2.07 4.88 -14.12
C ARG A 132 -0.99 4.78 -13.06
N PRO A 133 -0.90 5.79 -12.16
CA PRO A 133 0.14 5.83 -11.14
C PRO A 133 -0.14 4.86 -9.99
N PHE A 134 0.93 4.57 -9.25
CA PHE A 134 0.86 3.87 -7.97
C PHE A 134 1.24 4.80 -6.83
N ALA A 135 0.87 4.40 -5.61
CA ALA A 135 1.14 5.14 -4.39
C ALA A 135 2.32 4.50 -3.63
N PRO A 136 3.21 5.30 -3.04
CA PRO A 136 4.23 4.80 -2.12
C PRO A 136 3.66 4.57 -0.73
N ALA A 137 4.10 3.50 -0.06
CA ALA A 137 4.19 3.42 1.38
C ALA A 137 5.65 3.63 1.76
N MET A 138 5.91 4.48 2.75
CA MET A 138 7.28 4.83 3.13
C MET A 138 7.43 5.04 4.63
N LEU A 139 8.64 4.79 5.12
CA LEU A 139 8.99 5.11 6.50
C LEU A 139 8.87 6.62 6.76
N PHE A 140 8.38 6.98 7.95
CA PHE A 140 8.26 8.38 8.37
C PHE A 140 9.58 9.15 8.29
N GLU A 141 10.68 8.52 8.70
CA GLU A 141 12.01 9.13 8.67
C GLU A 141 12.53 9.43 7.24
N ASP A 142 12.04 8.71 6.22
CA ASP A 142 12.44 8.94 4.83
C ASP A 142 11.60 10.04 4.16
N TYR A 143 10.44 10.38 4.73
CA TYR A 143 9.49 11.32 4.13
C TYR A 143 10.13 12.67 3.82
N SER A 144 10.80 13.27 4.81
CA SER A 144 11.43 14.58 4.68
C SER A 144 12.62 14.60 3.71
N GLU A 145 13.20 13.45 3.36
CA GLU A 145 14.26 13.37 2.35
C GLU A 145 13.69 13.50 0.94
N PHE A 146 12.52 12.91 0.68
CA PHE A 146 11.94 12.81 -0.66
C PHE A 146 10.92 13.89 -0.99
N PHE A 147 10.12 14.33 -0.03
CA PHE A 147 8.97 15.21 -0.27
C PHE A 147 9.14 16.59 0.36
N GLU A 148 8.47 17.60 -0.21
CA GLU A 148 8.58 19.00 0.24
C GLU A 148 8.03 19.19 1.66
N GLY A 149 7.09 18.34 2.08
CA GLY A 149 6.62 18.27 3.46
C GLY A 149 5.29 18.95 3.72
N GLY A 150 4.73 18.65 4.90
CA GLY A 150 3.48 19.22 5.38
C GLY A 150 2.27 18.28 5.31
N ASN A 151 2.36 17.17 4.58
CA ASN A 151 1.24 16.24 4.39
C ASN A 151 1.59 14.81 4.85
N GLU A 152 2.14 14.67 6.05
CA GLU A 152 2.48 13.38 6.66
C GLU A 152 1.22 12.53 6.91
N ASN A 153 0.70 11.92 5.85
CA ASN A 153 -0.57 11.21 5.88
C ASN A 153 -0.37 9.69 5.83
N SER A 154 -0.90 8.99 6.83
CA SER A 154 -0.83 7.52 6.92
C SER A 154 -1.90 6.80 6.06
N PHE A 155 -2.82 7.53 5.42
CA PHE A 155 -4.04 6.96 4.83
C PHE A 155 -4.18 7.16 3.32
N MET A 156 -3.12 7.59 2.63
CA MET A 156 -3.17 7.88 1.18
C MET A 156 -4.31 8.84 0.79
N SER A 157 -4.70 9.77 1.67
CA SER A 157 -5.79 10.74 1.42
C SER A 157 -5.31 12.06 0.86
N MET A 158 -4.00 12.30 0.82
CA MET A 158 -3.37 13.53 0.34
C MET A 158 -2.21 13.24 -0.59
N THR A 159 -1.87 14.19 -1.45
CA THR A 159 -0.67 14.14 -2.32
C THR A 159 0.36 15.14 -1.83
N ASP A 160 1.62 14.86 -2.12
CA ASP A 160 2.73 15.77 -1.91
C ASP A 160 3.68 15.79 -3.10
N ILE A 161 4.50 16.81 -3.20
CA ILE A 161 5.43 17.03 -4.32
C ILE A 161 6.82 16.52 -3.95
N LEU A 162 7.41 15.76 -4.87
CA LEU A 162 8.79 15.31 -4.75
C LEU A 162 9.74 16.52 -4.76
N LYS A 163 10.71 16.54 -3.84
CA LYS A 163 11.71 17.61 -3.77
C LYS A 163 12.44 17.79 -5.10
N LYS A 164 12.78 19.03 -5.46
CA LYS A 164 13.44 19.38 -6.72
C LYS A 164 14.74 18.62 -6.96
N ASN A 165 15.53 18.38 -5.90
CA ASN A 165 16.78 17.63 -5.99
C ASN A 165 16.59 16.11 -6.18
N LYS A 166 15.37 15.61 -6.04
CA LYS A 166 14.96 14.21 -6.31
C LYS A 166 14.25 14.06 -7.66
N GLN A 167 13.93 15.17 -8.33
CA GLN A 167 13.30 15.18 -9.66
C GLN A 167 14.37 15.00 -10.75
N ILE A 168 14.11 14.11 -11.70
CA ILE A 168 14.94 13.89 -12.88
C ILE A 168 14.21 14.45 -14.09
N GLY A 169 14.89 15.29 -14.89
CA GLY A 169 14.28 15.95 -16.04
C GLY A 169 13.59 17.27 -15.70
N ASN A 170 13.17 18.01 -16.74
CA ASN A 170 12.43 19.25 -16.58
C ASN A 170 10.93 18.99 -16.45
N LYS A 171 10.25 19.76 -15.60
CA LYS A 171 8.78 19.80 -15.57
C LYS A 171 8.26 19.99 -16.98
N LEU A 172 7.34 19.11 -17.40
CA LEU A 172 6.58 19.19 -18.65
C LEU A 172 7.40 19.83 -19.79
N ALA A 173 8.08 19.02 -20.54
CA ALA A 173 8.63 19.46 -21.82
C ALA A 173 7.52 20.16 -22.60
N SER A 174 7.88 21.22 -23.32
CA SER A 174 7.02 22.07 -24.17
C SER A 174 5.80 21.32 -24.74
N GLU A 175 4.73 22.05 -24.98
CA GLU A 175 3.45 21.59 -25.58
C GLU A 175 3.58 20.68 -26.83
N GLU A 176 4.77 20.55 -27.37
CA GLU A 176 5.11 19.77 -28.56
C GLU A 176 5.51 18.28 -28.28
N THR A 177 5.69 17.86 -27.02
CA THR A 177 6.04 16.45 -26.71
C THR A 177 4.78 15.62 -26.56
N GLU A 178 4.66 14.51 -27.34
CA GLU A 178 3.53 13.60 -27.20
C GLU A 178 3.41 13.08 -25.78
N LEU A 179 2.17 13.01 -25.26
CA LEU A 179 1.87 12.55 -23.88
C LEU A 179 2.51 11.18 -23.57
N VAL A 180 2.58 10.28 -24.55
CA VAL A 180 3.17 8.95 -24.40
C VAL A 180 4.66 9.04 -24.06
N GLU A 181 5.43 9.91 -24.74
CA GLU A 181 6.86 10.08 -24.46
C GLU A 181 7.11 10.64 -23.06
N GLN A 182 6.19 11.45 -22.53
CA GLN A 182 6.30 11.99 -21.17
C GLN A 182 6.15 10.88 -20.10
N PHE A 183 5.34 9.84 -20.36
CA PHE A 183 5.18 8.72 -19.45
C PHE A 183 6.39 7.78 -19.42
N GLU A 184 7.13 7.68 -20.50
CA GLU A 184 8.31 6.82 -20.62
C GLU A 184 9.57 7.42 -20.00
N LYS A 185 9.63 8.73 -19.83
CA LYS A 185 10.78 9.42 -19.25
C LYS A 185 10.95 9.08 -17.77
N THR A 186 12.20 8.84 -17.37
CA THR A 186 12.54 8.69 -15.95
C THR A 186 12.35 10.02 -15.23
N ARG A 187 11.52 10.04 -14.21
CA ARG A 187 11.15 11.24 -13.43
C ARG A 187 11.85 11.32 -12.08
N SER A 188 12.23 10.17 -11.52
CA SER A 188 12.91 10.08 -10.22
C SER A 188 13.53 8.71 -10.01
N GLU A 189 14.31 8.56 -8.94
CA GLU A 189 14.82 7.26 -8.48
C GLU A 189 13.73 6.32 -7.89
N ILE A 190 12.51 6.84 -7.67
CA ILE A 190 11.32 6.09 -7.26
C ILE A 190 10.23 6.21 -8.33
N GLN A 191 10.63 5.95 -9.58
CA GLN A 191 9.82 6.13 -10.80
C GLN A 191 8.43 5.50 -10.70
N GLY A 192 8.32 4.31 -10.11
CA GLY A 192 7.05 3.57 -10.03
C GLY A 192 5.94 4.27 -9.23
N VAL A 193 6.29 5.28 -8.43
CA VAL A 193 5.36 6.03 -7.57
C VAL A 193 5.39 7.54 -7.81
N THR A 194 6.15 8.01 -8.79
CA THR A 194 6.24 9.44 -9.13
C THR A 194 5.36 9.73 -10.33
N HIS A 195 4.37 10.62 -10.18
CA HIS A 195 3.49 11.06 -11.24
C HIS A 195 4.19 12.00 -12.22
N VAL A 196 3.56 12.32 -13.35
CA VAL A 196 4.12 13.20 -14.38
C VAL A 196 4.35 14.62 -13.89
N ASP A 197 3.61 15.08 -12.91
CA ASP A 197 3.74 16.37 -12.25
C ASP A 197 4.64 16.35 -11.01
N TYR A 198 5.36 15.24 -10.80
CA TYR A 198 6.19 14.94 -9.63
C TYR A 198 5.42 14.81 -8.31
N SER A 199 4.10 14.73 -8.34
CA SER A 199 3.32 14.41 -7.15
C SER A 199 3.31 12.92 -6.85
N SER A 200 3.01 12.58 -5.59
CA SER A 200 2.72 11.22 -5.13
C SER A 200 1.65 11.24 -4.06
N ARG A 201 0.78 10.23 -4.05
CA ARG A 201 -0.23 10.05 -2.99
C ARG A 201 0.34 9.11 -1.93
N ILE A 202 0.91 9.66 -0.89
CA ILE A 202 1.80 8.99 0.03
C ILE A 202 1.03 8.31 1.17
N GLN A 203 1.53 7.14 1.59
CA GLN A 203 1.28 6.57 2.89
C GLN A 203 2.56 6.65 3.71
N VAL A 204 2.55 7.45 4.77
CA VAL A 204 3.61 7.47 5.77
C VAL A 204 3.33 6.38 6.80
N VAL A 205 4.34 5.55 7.10
CA VAL A 205 4.24 4.42 8.02
C VAL A 205 5.14 4.66 9.22
N ARG A 206 4.53 4.64 10.42
CA ARG A 206 5.22 4.66 11.71
C ARG A 206 5.07 3.30 12.38
N GLU A 207 5.98 2.96 13.27
CA GLU A 207 5.89 1.72 14.04
C GLU A 207 4.58 1.63 14.84
N THR A 208 4.11 2.78 15.35
CA THR A 208 2.83 2.90 16.09
C THR A 208 1.59 2.65 15.23
N ASP A 209 1.68 2.84 13.92
CA ASP A 209 0.56 2.67 12.98
C ASP A 209 0.43 1.21 12.54
N ASP A 210 1.56 0.58 12.20
CA ASP A 210 1.67 -0.82 11.79
C ASP A 210 3.09 -1.34 12.00
N ALA A 211 3.33 -1.99 13.12
CA ALA A 211 4.66 -2.47 13.49
C ALA A 211 5.22 -3.50 12.49
N LEU A 212 4.38 -4.38 11.94
CA LEU A 212 4.84 -5.40 10.99
C LEU A 212 5.23 -4.78 9.64
N PHE A 213 4.39 -3.89 9.12
CA PHE A 213 4.67 -3.23 7.85
C PHE A 213 5.84 -2.25 7.97
N PHE A 214 5.97 -1.56 9.12
CA PHE A 214 7.14 -0.74 9.45
C PHE A 214 8.43 -1.57 9.43
N LYS A 215 8.43 -2.74 10.07
CA LYS A 215 9.60 -3.66 10.06
C LYS A 215 9.94 -4.13 8.64
N LEU A 216 8.94 -4.44 7.80
CA LEU A 216 9.18 -4.80 6.40
C LEU A 216 9.86 -3.67 5.63
N LEU A 217 9.36 -2.44 5.75
CA LEU A 217 9.97 -1.26 5.15
C LEU A 217 11.40 -1.03 5.65
N THR A 218 11.64 -1.28 6.94
CA THR A 218 12.98 -1.18 7.55
C THR A 218 13.93 -2.24 6.98
N GLU A 219 13.51 -3.50 6.85
CA GLU A 219 14.32 -4.54 6.22
C GLU A 219 14.61 -4.21 4.74
N PHE A 220 13.63 -3.69 4.02
CA PHE A 220 13.82 -3.25 2.63
C PHE A 220 14.79 -2.06 2.54
N LYS A 221 14.73 -1.11 3.47
CA LYS A 221 15.68 0.01 3.56
C LYS A 221 17.12 -0.44 3.77
N LYS A 222 17.35 -1.47 4.59
CA LYS A 222 18.70 -2.04 4.80
C LYS A 222 19.32 -2.55 3.50
N LEU A 223 18.50 -3.06 2.57
CA LEU A 223 18.97 -3.61 1.29
C LEU A 223 19.12 -2.56 0.18
N THR A 224 18.28 -1.52 0.20
CA THR A 224 18.14 -0.58 -0.93
C THR A 224 18.54 0.86 -0.59
N GLY A 225 18.75 1.16 0.68
CA GLY A 225 18.96 2.51 1.19
C GLY A 225 17.68 3.35 1.33
N LYS A 226 16.51 2.83 0.93
CA LYS A 226 15.23 3.56 0.93
C LYS A 226 14.12 2.69 1.50
N GLY A 227 13.44 3.16 2.53
CA GLY A 227 12.27 2.50 3.12
C GLY A 227 10.98 2.85 2.36
N ILE A 228 10.96 2.64 1.04
CA ILE A 228 9.85 3.03 0.17
C ILE A 228 9.44 1.86 -0.71
N LEU A 229 8.17 1.45 -0.65
CA LEU A 229 7.58 0.42 -1.50
C LEU A 229 6.40 1.00 -2.30
N ILE A 230 6.14 0.45 -3.49
CA ILE A 230 4.82 0.56 -4.09
C ILE A 230 3.84 -0.16 -3.18
N ASN A 231 2.74 0.52 -2.83
CA ASN A 231 1.60 -0.09 -2.15
C ASN A 231 0.34 0.14 -2.97
N THR A 232 -0.25 -0.94 -3.47
CA THR A 232 -1.51 -0.89 -4.19
C THR A 232 -2.46 -1.97 -3.67
N SER A 233 -3.76 -1.80 -3.90
CA SER A 233 -4.80 -2.73 -3.44
C SER A 233 -4.55 -4.15 -3.94
N PHE A 234 -4.75 -5.15 -3.07
CA PHE A 234 -4.68 -6.55 -3.45
C PHE A 234 -6.03 -6.96 -4.08
N ASN A 235 -6.14 -6.79 -5.39
CA ASN A 235 -7.33 -7.15 -6.17
C ASN A 235 -7.02 -7.20 -7.66
N LEU A 236 -7.91 -7.82 -8.41
CA LEU A 236 -8.02 -7.72 -9.86
C LEU A 236 -8.87 -6.50 -10.27
N ARG A 237 -8.77 -6.12 -11.55
CA ARG A 237 -9.62 -5.06 -12.12
C ARG A 237 -11.10 -5.41 -11.94
N GLY A 238 -11.87 -4.45 -11.44
CA GLY A 238 -13.32 -4.59 -11.26
C GLY A 238 -13.74 -5.44 -10.05
N GLN A 239 -12.78 -5.99 -9.30
CA GLN A 239 -13.06 -6.71 -8.07
C GLN A 239 -12.79 -5.85 -6.84
N PRO A 240 -13.45 -6.10 -5.71
CA PRO A 240 -13.08 -5.48 -4.43
C PRO A 240 -11.70 -5.93 -3.98
N ILE A 241 -11.15 -5.24 -2.98
CA ILE A 241 -9.92 -5.69 -2.30
C ILE A 241 -10.20 -7.05 -1.64
N VAL A 242 -9.26 -7.99 -1.75
CA VAL A 242 -9.37 -9.30 -1.12
C VAL A 242 -9.69 -9.15 0.36
N CYS A 243 -10.70 -9.86 0.84
CA CYS A 243 -11.14 -9.76 2.21
C CYS A 243 -10.70 -10.96 3.05
N ASN A 244 -10.77 -12.14 2.47
CA ASN A 244 -10.48 -13.43 3.13
C ASN A 244 -9.37 -14.21 2.41
N PRO A 245 -8.84 -15.31 3.01
CA PRO A 245 -7.79 -16.10 2.40
C PRO A 245 -8.17 -16.72 1.05
N ASP A 246 -9.43 -17.10 0.83
CA ASP A 246 -9.93 -17.62 -0.46
C ASP A 246 -9.77 -16.57 -1.57
N ASP A 247 -10.12 -15.31 -1.30
CA ASP A 247 -9.96 -14.21 -2.25
C ASP A 247 -8.49 -13.99 -2.58
N ALA A 248 -7.61 -14.04 -1.57
CA ALA A 248 -6.17 -13.88 -1.75
C ALA A 248 -5.57 -14.99 -2.62
N CYS A 249 -5.96 -16.26 -2.37
CA CYS A 249 -5.52 -17.40 -3.18
C CYS A 249 -5.99 -17.27 -4.63
N LYS A 250 -7.24 -16.93 -4.86
CA LYS A 250 -7.79 -16.72 -6.22
C LYS A 250 -7.05 -15.62 -6.95
N CYS A 251 -6.92 -14.46 -6.33
CA CYS A 251 -6.22 -13.32 -6.92
C CYS A 251 -4.75 -13.66 -7.23
N PHE A 252 -4.06 -14.39 -6.34
CA PHE A 252 -2.70 -14.86 -6.56
C PHE A 252 -2.62 -15.81 -7.77
N LEU A 253 -3.50 -16.78 -7.87
CA LEU A 253 -3.52 -17.74 -8.98
C LEU A 253 -3.84 -17.10 -10.34
N GLU A 254 -4.74 -16.12 -10.36
CA GLU A 254 -5.20 -15.42 -11.56
C GLU A 254 -4.29 -14.29 -12.06
N THR A 255 -3.23 -13.94 -11.30
CA THR A 255 -2.30 -12.86 -11.61
C THR A 255 -0.87 -13.36 -11.76
N GLU A 256 0.02 -12.49 -12.26
CA GLU A 256 1.46 -12.74 -12.32
C GLU A 256 2.20 -12.24 -11.05
N ILE A 257 1.53 -12.24 -9.89
CA ILE A 257 2.19 -12.00 -8.60
C ILE A 257 3.17 -13.17 -8.33
N ASP A 258 4.41 -12.86 -8.01
CA ASP A 258 5.46 -13.87 -7.82
C ASP A 258 5.32 -14.64 -6.51
N LEU A 259 5.00 -13.93 -5.43
CA LEU A 259 4.89 -14.47 -4.07
C LEU A 259 3.60 -14.01 -3.41
N LEU A 260 2.98 -14.90 -2.62
CA LEU A 260 1.93 -14.55 -1.68
C LEU A 260 2.47 -14.73 -0.26
N ALA A 261 2.58 -13.63 0.48
CA ALA A 261 2.84 -13.62 1.91
C ALA A 261 1.50 -13.46 2.65
N ILE A 262 1.05 -14.52 3.29
CA ILE A 262 -0.22 -14.58 4.02
C ILE A 262 0.02 -15.00 5.46
N ASN A 263 -0.15 -14.08 6.42
CA ASN A 263 0.39 -14.19 7.77
C ASN A 263 1.86 -14.62 7.71
N ASN A 264 2.23 -15.72 8.33
CA ASN A 264 3.59 -16.24 8.36
C ASN A 264 3.86 -17.32 7.29
N PHE A 265 2.99 -17.49 6.31
CA PHE A 265 3.17 -18.39 5.19
C PHE A 265 3.61 -17.68 3.93
N ILE A 266 4.50 -18.32 3.19
CA ILE A 266 4.94 -17.90 1.85
C ILE A 266 4.51 -18.96 0.84
N VAL A 267 3.85 -18.50 -0.22
CA VAL A 267 3.55 -19.29 -1.43
C VAL A 267 4.33 -18.69 -2.59
N SER A 268 4.99 -19.53 -3.39
CA SER A 268 5.69 -19.14 -4.62
C SER A 268 5.07 -19.83 -5.82
N LYS A 269 4.98 -19.13 -6.96
CA LYS A 269 4.50 -19.73 -8.21
C LYS A 269 5.52 -20.66 -8.87
N ASN A 270 6.77 -20.55 -8.54
CA ASN A 270 7.88 -21.23 -9.21
C ASN A 270 8.43 -22.44 -8.43
N ASN A 271 7.60 -23.07 -7.64
CA ASN A 271 7.95 -24.32 -6.95
C ASN A 271 7.06 -25.45 -7.43
#